data_18c8ccf8b36df931042d77c960e345db
#
_entry.id   18c8ccf8b36df931042d77c960e345db
#
_cell.length_a   1.000
_cell.length_b   1.000
_cell.length_c   1.000
_cell.angle_alpha   90.00
_cell.angle_beta   90.00
_cell.angle_gamma   90.00
#
_symmetry.space_group_name_H-M   'P 1'
#
loop_
_entity.id
_entity.type
_entity.pdbx_description
1 polymer ?
#
loop_
_entity_poly.entity_id
_entity_poly.type
_entity_poly.pdbx_seq_one_letter_code
_entity_poly.pdbx_strand_id
1 'polypeptide(L)'
;MGDLSMTSGRVHEICGAARRTLAVRVAGQCRGHVLWIRPAWEPGRLNPEGMLTFADPSRFLFATPKRGEDLLWTAEEGLRSGVVPLVVADIPGPPSLTAVRRLHLAAEEGASRGNITPLGLLLTPGRGGAPGVESRWFFHGAHVEDRKHRWTLRRLRARTAPEADWQVRDDGEGMTLVRNQAEETA
;
A
#
# COMPACT_ATOMS: atom_id res chain seq x y z
N MET A 1 -11.74 -6.84 8.49
CA MET A 1 -10.83 -5.68 8.45
C MET A 1 -11.61 -4.39 8.15
N GLY A 2 -12.72 -4.16 8.87
CA GLY A 2 -13.70 -3.11 8.56
C GLY A 2 -13.17 -1.67 8.47
N ASP A 3 -12.10 -1.32 9.18
CA ASP A 3 -11.60 0.05 9.25
C ASP A 3 -10.48 0.38 8.24
N LEU A 4 -9.78 -0.63 7.69
CA LEU A 4 -8.81 -0.45 6.61
C LEU A 4 -9.52 -0.58 5.26
N SER A 5 -10.13 0.50 4.81
CA SER A 5 -10.80 0.57 3.51
C SER A 5 -9.96 1.40 2.54
N MET A 6 -9.65 0.81 1.39
CA MET A 6 -8.99 1.48 0.27
C MET A 6 -9.86 1.34 -0.97
N THR A 7 -10.29 2.47 -1.50
CA THR A 7 -11.19 2.53 -2.66
C THR A 7 -10.46 2.10 -3.93
N SER A 8 -10.95 1.09 -4.63
CA SER A 8 -10.45 0.71 -5.96
C SER A 8 -10.69 1.84 -6.98
N GLY A 9 -9.91 1.87 -8.06
CA GLY A 9 -9.91 2.97 -9.02
C GLY A 9 -9.21 4.23 -8.50
N ARG A 10 -8.52 4.14 -7.36
CA ARG A 10 -7.81 5.23 -6.70
C ARG A 10 -6.40 4.83 -6.30
N VAL A 11 -5.62 5.85 -5.94
CA VAL A 11 -4.24 5.69 -5.48
C VAL A 11 -4.14 6.11 -4.01
N HIS A 12 -3.58 5.24 -3.21
CA HIS A 12 -3.35 5.43 -1.78
C HIS A 12 -1.86 5.41 -1.47
N GLU A 13 -1.47 5.98 -0.35
CA GLU A 13 -0.11 5.97 0.12
C GLU A 13 0.00 5.13 1.40
N ILE A 14 0.97 4.24 1.45
CA ILE A 14 1.39 3.55 2.65
C ILE A 14 2.83 3.98 2.96
N CYS A 15 3.07 4.44 4.18
CA CYS A 15 4.38 4.90 4.63
C CYS A 15 4.77 4.26 5.97
N GLY A 16 5.99 4.53 6.44
CA GLY A 16 6.53 3.93 7.67
C GLY A 16 7.44 2.73 7.40
N ALA A 17 8.09 2.25 8.44
CA ALA A 17 9.09 1.19 8.34
C ALA A 17 8.49 -0.15 7.88
N ALA A 18 7.25 -0.45 8.27
CA ALA A 18 6.56 -1.68 7.92
C ALA A 18 5.62 -1.54 6.70
N ARG A 19 5.77 -0.48 5.87
CA ARG A 19 4.92 -0.21 4.71
C ARG A 19 4.80 -1.38 3.74
N ARG A 20 5.89 -2.12 3.50
CA ARG A 20 5.91 -3.30 2.63
C ARG A 20 5.06 -4.44 3.19
N THR A 21 5.12 -4.68 4.49
CA THR A 21 4.30 -5.69 5.18
C THR A 21 2.81 -5.40 5.01
N LEU A 22 2.39 -4.14 5.20
CA LEU A 22 0.99 -3.77 5.00
C LEU A 22 0.56 -3.93 3.54
N ALA A 23 1.42 -3.55 2.58
CA ALA A 23 1.11 -3.71 1.15
C ALA A 23 0.97 -5.18 0.73
N VAL A 24 1.86 -6.08 1.21
CA VAL A 24 1.73 -7.53 0.98
C VAL A 24 0.44 -8.06 1.59
N ARG A 25 0.05 -7.56 2.76
CA ARG A 25 -1.21 -7.95 3.37
C ARG A 25 -2.43 -7.47 2.59
N VAL A 26 -2.42 -6.25 2.07
CA VAL A 26 -3.46 -5.77 1.15
C VAL A 26 -3.52 -6.67 -0.09
N ALA A 27 -2.36 -7.07 -0.63
CA ALA A 27 -2.28 -8.01 -1.75
C ALA A 27 -2.95 -9.36 -1.44
N GLY A 28 -2.86 -9.84 -0.21
CA GLY A 28 -3.55 -11.06 0.24
C GLY A 28 -5.08 -10.95 0.21
N GLN A 29 -5.63 -9.75 0.33
CA GLN A 29 -7.08 -9.50 0.25
C GLN A 29 -7.58 -9.29 -1.19
N CYS A 30 -6.67 -9.02 -2.12
CA CYS A 30 -6.99 -8.88 -3.54
C CYS A 30 -6.95 -10.25 -4.23
N ARG A 31 -7.84 -10.47 -5.21
CA ARG A 31 -7.76 -11.64 -6.10
C ARG A 31 -6.95 -11.28 -7.35
N GLY A 32 -6.23 -12.24 -7.92
CA GLY A 32 -5.44 -12.07 -9.15
C GLY A 32 -3.99 -11.64 -8.89
N HIS A 33 -3.31 -11.18 -9.94
CA HIS A 33 -1.91 -10.81 -9.88
C HIS A 33 -1.67 -9.45 -9.22
N VAL A 34 -0.45 -9.27 -8.72
CA VAL A 34 0.04 -8.01 -8.12
C VAL A 34 1.25 -7.56 -8.92
N LEU A 35 1.20 -6.36 -9.49
CA LEU A 35 2.38 -5.73 -10.07
C LEU A 35 3.13 -4.97 -8.98
N TRP A 36 4.33 -5.46 -8.63
CA TRP A 36 5.20 -4.82 -7.65
C TRP A 36 6.38 -4.14 -8.34
N ILE A 37 6.42 -2.83 -8.25
CA ILE A 37 7.42 -1.98 -8.91
C ILE A 37 8.37 -1.47 -7.82
N ARG A 38 9.68 -1.63 -8.02
CA ARG A 38 10.70 -1.11 -7.14
C ARG A 38 11.94 -0.68 -7.93
N PRO A 39 12.76 0.25 -7.41
CA PRO A 39 14.00 0.63 -8.08
C PRO A 39 14.97 -0.56 -8.21
N ALA A 40 15.65 -0.65 -9.35
CA ALA A 40 16.67 -1.68 -9.57
C ALA A 40 17.89 -1.54 -8.63
N TRP A 41 18.18 -0.31 -8.19
CA TRP A 41 19.29 0.01 -7.29
C TRP A 41 19.00 -0.20 -5.80
N GLU A 42 17.73 -0.41 -5.43
CA GLU A 42 17.35 -0.76 -4.06
C GLU A 42 17.68 -2.24 -3.78
N PRO A 43 18.53 -2.54 -2.77
CA PRO A 43 18.92 -3.93 -2.50
C PRO A 43 17.79 -4.74 -1.84
N GLY A 44 16.88 -4.08 -1.13
CA GLY A 44 15.83 -4.72 -0.36
C GLY A 44 14.80 -5.43 -1.25
N ARG A 45 14.68 -6.75 -1.10
CA ARG A 45 13.66 -7.57 -1.78
C ARG A 45 12.63 -8.08 -0.78
N LEU A 46 11.44 -8.39 -1.27
CA LEU A 46 10.47 -9.13 -0.47
C LEU A 46 11.00 -10.56 -0.26
N ASN A 47 10.90 -11.04 0.98
CA ASN A 47 11.22 -12.43 1.28
C ASN A 47 9.98 -13.29 1.02
N PRO A 48 10.03 -14.26 0.08
CA PRO A 48 8.88 -15.10 -0.23
C PRO A 48 8.32 -15.86 0.98
N GLU A 49 9.19 -16.37 1.86
CA GLU A 49 8.74 -17.07 3.09
C GLU A 49 7.95 -16.15 4.00
N GLY A 50 8.42 -14.90 4.19
CA GLY A 50 7.71 -13.89 4.98
C GLY A 50 6.41 -13.42 4.33
N MET A 51 6.27 -13.57 3.00
CA MET A 51 5.05 -13.25 2.28
C MET A 51 3.96 -14.31 2.47
N LEU A 52 4.31 -15.60 2.60
CA LEU A 52 3.36 -16.72 2.69
C LEU A 52 2.32 -16.54 3.80
N THR A 53 2.68 -15.87 4.89
CA THR A 53 1.75 -15.57 5.98
C THR A 53 0.60 -14.63 5.54
N PHE A 54 0.82 -13.83 4.49
CA PHE A 54 -0.10 -12.76 4.09
C PHE A 54 -0.66 -12.91 2.68
N ALA A 55 0.16 -13.41 1.74
CA ALA A 55 -0.20 -13.54 0.34
C ALA A 55 0.65 -14.61 -0.34
N ASP A 56 0.10 -15.27 -1.36
CA ASP A 56 0.83 -16.22 -2.21
C ASP A 56 1.86 -15.48 -3.06
N PRO A 57 3.18 -15.76 -2.90
CA PRO A 57 4.25 -15.10 -3.65
C PRO A 57 4.17 -15.32 -5.16
N SER A 58 3.57 -16.43 -5.62
CA SER A 58 3.45 -16.76 -7.05
C SER A 58 2.58 -15.75 -7.83
N ARG A 59 1.79 -14.96 -7.13
CA ARG A 59 0.93 -13.92 -7.72
C ARG A 59 1.67 -12.63 -8.06
N PHE A 60 2.91 -12.47 -7.58
CA PHE A 60 3.66 -11.22 -7.70
C PHE A 60 4.48 -11.17 -8.98
N LEU A 61 4.22 -10.16 -9.78
CA LEU A 61 4.98 -9.77 -10.96
C LEU A 61 5.88 -8.60 -10.57
N PHE A 62 7.19 -8.77 -10.70
CA PHE A 62 8.16 -7.75 -10.30
C PHE A 62 8.66 -6.96 -11.51
N ALA A 63 8.52 -5.63 -11.44
CA ALA A 63 9.16 -4.69 -12.35
C ALA A 63 10.25 -3.91 -11.61
N THR A 64 11.45 -3.85 -12.20
CA THR A 64 12.61 -3.20 -11.59
C THR A 64 13.24 -2.19 -12.54
N PRO A 65 12.59 -1.03 -12.74
CA PRO A 65 13.12 0.04 -13.59
C PRO A 65 14.50 0.51 -13.11
N LYS A 66 15.35 0.86 -14.05
CA LYS A 66 16.71 1.34 -13.80
C LYS A 66 16.78 2.85 -13.59
N ARG A 67 15.75 3.58 -13.98
CA ARG A 67 15.66 5.05 -13.88
C ARG A 67 14.49 5.44 -12.99
N GLY A 68 14.66 6.50 -12.21
CA GLY A 68 13.65 6.96 -11.26
C GLY A 68 12.33 7.39 -11.93
N GLU A 69 12.42 8.02 -13.08
CA GLU A 69 11.26 8.46 -13.87
C GLU A 69 10.40 7.29 -14.39
N ASP A 70 11.02 6.13 -14.65
CA ASP A 70 10.33 4.95 -15.16
C ASP A 70 9.51 4.24 -14.06
N LEU A 71 9.76 4.50 -12.77
CA LEU A 71 9.00 3.89 -11.66
C LEU A 71 7.53 4.27 -11.72
N LEU A 72 7.25 5.57 -11.79
CA LEU A 72 5.88 6.08 -11.83
C LEU A 72 5.22 5.84 -13.20
N TRP A 73 6.00 5.89 -14.28
CA TRP A 73 5.51 5.52 -15.61
C TRP A 73 5.06 4.05 -15.65
N THR A 74 5.87 3.13 -15.09
CA THR A 74 5.50 1.71 -15.01
C THR A 74 4.23 1.50 -14.19
N ALA A 75 4.06 2.25 -13.09
CA ALA A 75 2.86 2.21 -12.28
C ALA A 75 1.64 2.73 -13.05
N GLU A 76 1.79 3.82 -13.79
CA GLU A 76 0.75 4.41 -14.63
C GLU A 76 0.28 3.42 -15.70
N GLU A 77 1.21 2.76 -16.42
CA GLU A 77 0.86 1.77 -17.43
C GLU A 77 0.21 0.51 -16.82
N GLY A 78 0.70 0.07 -15.65
CA GLY A 78 0.09 -1.04 -14.91
C GLY A 78 -1.36 -0.74 -14.52
N LEU A 79 -1.65 0.45 -14.00
CA LEU A 79 -3.00 0.90 -13.66
C LEU A 79 -3.89 1.05 -14.89
N ARG A 80 -3.36 1.70 -15.95
CA ARG A 80 -4.08 1.96 -17.19
C ARG A 80 -4.50 0.67 -17.91
N SER A 81 -3.72 -0.39 -17.76
CA SER A 81 -4.01 -1.67 -18.41
C SER A 81 -5.35 -2.28 -18.01
N GLY A 82 -5.84 -2.03 -16.78
CA GLY A 82 -7.07 -2.63 -16.25
C GLY A 82 -7.03 -4.16 -16.12
N VAL A 83 -5.82 -4.76 -16.19
CA VAL A 83 -5.63 -6.22 -16.13
C VAL A 83 -5.15 -6.67 -14.76
N VAL A 84 -4.39 -5.81 -14.06
CA VAL A 84 -3.80 -6.09 -12.75
C VAL A 84 -4.63 -5.41 -11.66
N PRO A 85 -5.22 -6.16 -10.72
CA PRO A 85 -6.09 -5.59 -9.68
C PRO A 85 -5.34 -4.75 -8.65
N LEU A 86 -4.04 -5.01 -8.47
CA LEU A 86 -3.21 -4.27 -7.51
C LEU A 86 -1.86 -3.90 -8.13
N VAL A 87 -1.59 -2.60 -8.16
CA VAL A 87 -0.29 -2.04 -8.58
C VAL A 87 0.36 -1.37 -7.38
N VAL A 88 1.53 -1.86 -6.99
CA VAL A 88 2.33 -1.34 -5.87
C VAL A 88 3.61 -0.71 -6.41
N ALA A 89 3.85 0.56 -6.13
CA ALA A 89 5.07 1.26 -6.46
C ALA A 89 5.85 1.61 -5.17
N ASP A 90 6.91 0.87 -4.89
CA ASP A 90 7.84 1.16 -3.77
C ASP A 90 8.88 2.16 -4.27
N ILE A 91 8.72 3.42 -3.90
CA ILE A 91 9.46 4.56 -4.44
C ILE A 91 10.31 5.25 -3.37
N PRO A 92 11.45 5.84 -3.75
CA PRO A 92 12.42 6.41 -2.80
C PRO A 92 11.93 7.67 -2.07
N GLY A 93 10.85 8.28 -2.54
CA GLY A 93 10.27 9.49 -1.94
C GLY A 93 8.89 9.81 -2.50
N PRO A 94 8.16 10.73 -1.87
CA PRO A 94 6.82 11.10 -2.33
C PRO A 94 6.86 11.79 -3.71
N PRO A 95 5.96 11.40 -4.63
CA PRO A 95 5.87 12.00 -5.96
C PRO A 95 5.20 13.38 -5.91
N SER A 96 5.25 14.11 -7.01
CA SER A 96 4.53 15.38 -7.17
C SER A 96 3.01 15.17 -7.27
N LEU A 97 2.23 16.24 -7.02
CA LEU A 97 0.78 16.25 -7.21
C LEU A 97 0.37 15.87 -8.63
N THR A 98 1.10 16.35 -9.62
CA THR A 98 0.85 16.05 -11.04
C THR A 98 1.01 14.55 -11.31
N ALA A 99 2.05 13.94 -10.77
CA ALA A 99 2.27 12.50 -10.92
C ALA A 99 1.15 11.68 -10.26
N VAL A 100 0.71 12.05 -9.05
CA VAL A 100 -0.40 11.37 -8.38
C VAL A 100 -1.71 11.51 -9.16
N ARG A 101 -1.99 12.70 -9.72
CA ARG A 101 -3.18 12.90 -10.57
C ARG A 101 -3.16 12.01 -11.82
N ARG A 102 -2.00 11.86 -12.47
CA ARG A 102 -1.84 10.96 -13.62
C ARG A 102 -2.11 9.50 -13.24
N LEU A 103 -1.64 9.05 -12.08
CA LEU A 103 -1.92 7.70 -11.58
C LEU A 103 -3.42 7.49 -11.29
N HIS A 104 -4.12 8.49 -10.75
CA HIS A 104 -5.58 8.41 -10.57
C HIS A 104 -6.31 8.27 -11.90
N LEU A 105 -5.95 9.10 -12.89
CA LEU A 105 -6.54 9.03 -14.23
C LEU A 105 -6.26 7.68 -14.91
N ALA A 106 -5.04 7.15 -14.73
CA ALA A 106 -4.69 5.82 -15.24
C ALA A 106 -5.54 4.70 -14.59
N ALA A 107 -5.78 4.79 -13.27
CA ALA A 107 -6.63 3.83 -12.57
C ALA A 107 -8.10 3.92 -13.01
N GLU A 108 -8.62 5.12 -13.23
CA GLU A 108 -9.98 5.36 -13.78
C GLU A 108 -10.10 4.83 -15.22
N GLU A 109 -9.09 5.08 -16.05
CA GLU A 109 -9.03 4.58 -17.42
C GLU A 109 -8.98 3.05 -17.46
N GLY A 110 -8.14 2.42 -16.62
CA GLY A 110 -8.07 0.97 -16.47
C GLY A 110 -9.39 0.36 -16.02
N ALA A 111 -10.10 1.00 -15.09
CA ALA A 111 -11.43 0.57 -14.65
C ALA A 111 -12.48 0.65 -15.76
N SER A 112 -12.37 1.61 -16.68
CA SER A 112 -13.31 1.78 -17.80
C SER A 112 -13.04 0.83 -18.96
N ARG A 113 -11.77 0.43 -19.17
CA ARG A 113 -11.36 -0.45 -20.29
C ARG A 113 -11.36 -1.92 -19.95
N GLY A 114 -11.06 -2.25 -18.70
CA GLY A 114 -10.90 -3.62 -18.22
C GLY A 114 -12.10 -4.14 -17.45
N ASN A 115 -12.02 -5.41 -17.09
CA ASN A 115 -13.03 -6.05 -16.22
C ASN A 115 -12.68 -5.87 -14.72
N ILE A 116 -11.63 -5.14 -14.42
CA ILE A 116 -11.07 -5.00 -13.07
C ILE A 116 -10.90 -3.51 -12.78
N THR A 117 -11.34 -3.08 -11.60
CA THR A 117 -11.05 -1.74 -11.09
C THR A 117 -9.74 -1.79 -10.30
N PRO A 118 -8.61 -1.30 -10.86
CA PRO A 118 -7.30 -1.45 -10.22
C PRO A 118 -7.17 -0.58 -8.98
N LEU A 119 -6.42 -1.06 -7.99
CA LEU A 119 -6.00 -0.32 -6.81
C LEU A 119 -4.53 0.07 -6.96
N GLY A 120 -4.20 1.35 -6.78
CA GLY A 120 -2.82 1.83 -6.75
C GLY A 120 -2.32 2.04 -5.31
N LEU A 121 -1.13 1.52 -4.99
CA LEU A 121 -0.44 1.77 -3.74
C LEU A 121 0.93 2.40 -4.00
N LEU A 122 1.17 3.56 -3.42
CA LEU A 122 2.49 4.19 -3.35
C LEU A 122 3.11 3.85 -2.00
N LEU A 123 4.26 3.21 -1.99
CA LEU A 123 5.03 2.97 -0.77
C LEU A 123 6.14 4.02 -0.69
N THR A 124 6.10 4.84 0.36
CA THR A 124 7.04 5.94 0.56
C THR A 124 7.75 5.80 1.90
N PRO A 125 9.00 6.23 2.04
CA PRO A 125 9.73 6.20 3.30
C PRO A 125 9.19 7.22 4.30
N GLY A 126 9.63 7.08 5.56
CA GLY A 126 9.32 8.02 6.64
C GLY A 126 7.83 8.14 6.92
N ARG A 127 7.31 9.35 6.94
CA ARG A 127 5.88 9.65 7.17
C ARG A 127 5.10 9.87 5.87
N GLY A 128 5.70 9.55 4.73
CA GLY A 128 5.08 9.79 3.43
C GLY A 128 5.08 11.26 3.03
N GLY A 129 4.10 11.66 2.25
CA GLY A 129 3.94 13.04 1.82
C GLY A 129 3.36 13.21 0.42
N ALA A 130 2.97 12.13 -0.25
CA ALA A 130 2.40 12.21 -1.59
C ALA A 130 1.12 13.08 -1.59
N PRO A 131 1.11 14.23 -2.28
CA PRO A 131 -0.07 15.08 -2.32
C PRO A 131 -1.14 14.49 -3.22
N GLY A 132 -2.40 14.68 -2.88
CA GLY A 132 -3.53 14.29 -3.73
C GLY A 132 -3.91 12.81 -3.68
N VAL A 133 -3.23 11.95 -2.91
CA VAL A 133 -3.65 10.57 -2.68
C VAL A 133 -5.02 10.49 -2.01
N GLU A 134 -5.77 9.44 -2.28
CA GLU A 134 -7.09 9.20 -1.69
C GLU A 134 -7.03 9.04 -0.18
N SER A 135 -6.05 8.24 0.31
CA SER A 135 -5.73 8.14 1.73
C SER A 135 -4.24 7.88 1.95
N ARG A 136 -3.74 8.22 3.15
CA ARG A 136 -2.38 7.94 3.60
C ARG A 136 -2.42 7.16 4.89
N TRP A 137 -1.69 6.03 4.90
CA TRP A 137 -1.61 5.10 5.99
C TRP A 137 -0.15 4.96 6.45
N PHE A 138 0.08 5.21 7.72
CA PHE A 138 1.38 4.98 8.34
C PHE A 138 1.36 3.64 9.07
N PHE A 139 2.32 2.79 8.77
CA PHE A 139 2.42 1.47 9.38
C PHE A 139 3.82 1.23 9.93
N HIS A 140 3.90 0.94 11.22
CA HIS A 140 5.16 0.81 11.94
C HIS A 140 5.09 -0.38 12.89
N GLY A 141 6.22 -1.10 13.03
CA GLY A 141 6.35 -2.18 14.01
C GLY A 141 6.30 -1.64 15.43
N ALA A 142 5.52 -2.28 16.27
CA ALA A 142 5.41 -2.00 17.71
C ALA A 142 5.66 -3.30 18.49
N HIS A 143 6.72 -4.04 18.08
CA HIS A 143 7.09 -5.31 18.70
C HIS A 143 7.58 -5.08 20.12
N VAL A 144 7.02 -5.84 21.05
CA VAL A 144 7.45 -5.91 22.46
C VAL A 144 8.01 -7.33 22.69
N GLU A 145 8.75 -7.55 23.74
CA GLU A 145 9.51 -8.80 24.01
C GLU A 145 8.67 -10.09 24.06
N ASP A 146 7.34 -10.03 24.04
CA ASP A 146 6.41 -11.17 24.15
C ASP A 146 6.23 -12.01 22.86
N ARG A 147 7.09 -11.85 21.85
CA ARG A 147 7.07 -12.56 20.56
C ARG A 147 5.79 -12.39 19.72
N LYS A 148 4.87 -11.51 20.08
CA LYS A 148 3.66 -11.24 19.30
C LYS A 148 3.95 -10.17 18.25
N HIS A 149 3.56 -10.45 17.03
CA HIS A 149 3.65 -9.47 15.95
C HIS A 149 2.64 -8.35 16.21
N ARG A 150 3.16 -7.18 16.55
CA ARG A 150 2.36 -5.98 16.82
C ARG A 150 2.80 -4.84 15.93
N TRP A 151 1.84 -4.05 15.50
CA TRP A 151 2.09 -2.84 14.72
C TRP A 151 1.16 -1.73 15.17
N THR A 152 1.55 -0.52 14.88
CA THR A 152 0.69 0.66 14.91
C THR A 152 0.28 0.99 13.49
N LEU A 153 -1.03 1.13 13.26
CA LEU A 153 -1.61 1.61 12.02
C LEU A 153 -2.25 2.97 12.29
N ARG A 154 -1.89 3.96 11.49
CA ARG A 154 -2.47 5.30 11.58
C ARG A 154 -2.98 5.74 10.21
N ARG A 155 -4.22 6.19 10.15
CA ARG A 155 -4.74 6.90 9.01
C ARG A 155 -4.37 8.38 9.16
N LEU A 156 -3.28 8.79 8.49
CA LEU A 156 -2.78 10.17 8.56
C LEU A 156 -3.62 11.13 7.70
N ARG A 157 -4.34 10.58 6.72
CA ARG A 157 -5.22 11.35 5.83
C ARG A 157 -6.20 10.40 5.14
N ALA A 158 -7.43 10.84 4.94
CA ALA A 158 -8.34 10.29 3.95
C ALA A 158 -9.29 11.38 3.47
N ARG A 159 -9.81 11.22 2.25
CA ARG A 159 -10.74 12.18 1.68
C ARG A 159 -12.09 12.16 2.39
N THR A 160 -12.52 10.99 2.84
CA THR A 160 -13.87 10.73 3.37
C THR A 160 -13.91 10.33 4.84
N ALA A 161 -12.77 10.34 5.54
CA ALA A 161 -12.70 9.89 6.93
C ALA A 161 -11.63 10.67 7.73
N PRO A 162 -11.85 10.93 9.02
CA PRO A 162 -10.89 11.62 9.88
C PRO A 162 -9.63 10.79 10.13
N GLU A 163 -8.61 11.42 10.69
CA GLU A 163 -7.45 10.72 11.23
C GLU A 163 -7.89 9.71 12.30
N ALA A 164 -7.20 8.58 12.37
CA ALA A 164 -7.50 7.53 13.34
C ALA A 164 -6.30 6.60 13.54
N ASP A 165 -6.20 6.02 14.71
CA ASP A 165 -5.10 5.17 15.15
C ASP A 165 -5.62 3.81 15.60
N TRP A 166 -4.88 2.75 15.27
CA TRP A 166 -5.17 1.39 15.69
C TRP A 166 -3.90 0.69 16.17
N GLN A 167 -4.06 -0.12 17.19
CA GLN A 167 -3.11 -1.19 17.48
C GLN A 167 -3.48 -2.40 16.62
N VAL A 168 -2.47 -2.97 15.97
CA VAL A 168 -2.64 -4.15 15.12
C VAL A 168 -1.92 -5.31 15.75
N ARG A 169 -2.61 -6.44 15.91
CA ARG A 169 -2.06 -7.70 16.40
C ARG A 169 -2.25 -8.76 15.34
N ASP A 170 -1.25 -9.61 15.18
CA ASP A 170 -1.35 -10.83 14.38
C ASP A 170 -1.15 -12.01 15.33
N ASP A 171 -2.14 -12.86 15.44
CA ASP A 171 -2.15 -14.06 16.26
C ASP A 171 -1.94 -15.34 15.44
N GLY A 172 -1.63 -15.21 14.15
CA GLY A 172 -1.46 -16.31 13.21
C GLY A 172 -2.75 -16.73 12.49
N GLU A 173 -3.92 -16.35 12.99
CA GLU A 173 -5.21 -16.54 12.34
C GLU A 173 -5.64 -15.29 11.54
N GLY A 174 -4.96 -14.18 11.77
CA GLY A 174 -5.21 -12.92 11.07
C GLY A 174 -4.84 -11.67 11.89
N MET A 175 -4.93 -10.52 11.24
CA MET A 175 -4.74 -9.25 11.94
C MET A 175 -6.04 -8.76 12.57
N THR A 176 -5.98 -8.51 13.86
CA THR A 176 -7.03 -7.82 14.62
C THR A 176 -6.65 -6.34 14.76
N LEU A 177 -7.57 -5.45 14.39
CA LEU A 177 -7.43 -4.00 14.58
C LEU A 177 -8.21 -3.60 15.85
N VAL A 178 -7.50 -3.03 16.80
CA VAL A 178 -8.10 -2.41 17.99
C VAL A 178 -7.94 -0.91 17.87
N ARG A 179 -9.03 -0.19 17.68
CA ARG A 179 -9.01 1.27 17.59
C ARG A 179 -8.59 1.86 18.94
N ASN A 180 -7.59 2.72 18.92
CA ASN A 180 -7.29 3.54 20.08
C ASN A 180 -8.42 4.56 20.21
N GLN A 181 -9.17 4.49 21.32
CA GLN A 181 -10.08 5.59 21.67
C GLN A 181 -9.19 6.79 21.91
N ALA A 182 -9.46 7.91 21.21
CA ALA A 182 -8.87 9.18 21.60
C ALA A 182 -9.28 9.42 23.06
N GLU A 183 -8.31 9.64 23.95
CA GLU A 183 -8.61 10.19 25.25
C GLU A 183 -9.30 11.54 24.99
N GLU A 184 -10.59 11.59 25.21
CA GLU A 184 -11.30 12.85 25.38
C GLU A 184 -10.68 13.52 26.60
N THR A 185 -9.68 14.36 26.34
CA THR A 185 -9.19 15.29 27.35
C THR A 185 -10.28 16.34 27.52
N ALA A 186 -10.98 16.23 28.63
CA ALA A 186 -11.93 17.24 29.13
C ALA A 186 -11.19 18.57 29.44
#